data_a7c5af8dd6b5c73587a9346ddb893fad
#
_entry.id   a7c5af8dd6b5c73587a9346ddb893fad
#
_cell.length_a   1.000
_cell.length_b   1.000
_cell.length_c   1.000
_cell.angle_alpha   90.00
_cell.angle_beta   90.00
_cell.angle_gamma   90.00
#
_symmetry.space_group_name_H-M   'P 1'
#
loop_
_entity.id
_entity.type
_entity.pdbx_description
1 polymer ?
#
loop_
_entity_poly.entity_id
_entity_poly.type
_entity_poly.pdbx_seq_one_letter_code
_entity_poly.pdbx_strand_id
1 'polypeptide(L)'
;ADGFIVPTAKSDYSWIDHDTIYLGTDFGPGSMTESSYPRTVRRLRRGESLSQATLVHEVSPSDLSVSGIHQHTPGFERDLIVEHLDFYRSRTLLFVDGQPVRLAVPDDADVSLRREWLIVHPRSDWTVGGVMRPAGSLLAIKLDGFLAGDRGFEELFRPDAHTALEDWDFTDSCLILTLLVDVASTLVVLDPSTGWSRSPLVGVPALSTVHVIDTDPDESDEFWLHATGFTTPSTVLRGVLGSVDLRVIRSSPPFFDASRFDVQQHWAASDDGTRVPYFQVAVRGLVLDGSHPTLLSGYGGFQASRLPEYSGIVGRAWLERGGVFVLANIRGGGEFGPGWHTAALKQNRPRAYEDFA
;
A
#
# COMPACT_ATOMS: atom_id res chain seq x y z
N ALA A 1 -12.51 -34.66 -5.85
CA ALA A 1 -12.09 -33.58 -4.96
C ALA A 1 -13.29 -32.68 -4.72
N ASP A 2 -13.67 -32.50 -3.47
CA ASP A 2 -14.90 -31.80 -3.05
C ASP A 2 -14.62 -30.31 -2.87
N GLY A 3 -14.01 -29.66 -3.85
CA GLY A 3 -13.67 -28.24 -3.83
C GLY A 3 -14.71 -27.39 -4.58
N PHE A 4 -14.57 -26.06 -4.49
CA PHE A 4 -15.28 -25.14 -5.36
C PHE A 4 -14.67 -25.19 -6.77
N ILE A 5 -15.51 -25.27 -7.79
CA ILE A 5 -15.11 -25.25 -9.19
C ILE A 5 -15.77 -24.06 -9.85
N VAL A 6 -14.94 -23.13 -10.29
CA VAL A 6 -15.38 -21.89 -10.96
C VAL A 6 -14.77 -21.86 -12.37
N PRO A 7 -15.54 -21.62 -13.43
CA PRO A 7 -15.02 -21.41 -14.78
C PRO A 7 -14.02 -20.24 -14.84
N THR A 8 -13.15 -20.25 -15.85
CA THR A 8 -12.17 -19.19 -16.06
C THR A 8 -12.87 -17.85 -16.28
N ALA A 9 -12.69 -16.93 -15.33
CA ALA A 9 -13.17 -15.55 -15.35
C ALA A 9 -12.31 -14.69 -14.43
N LYS A 10 -12.44 -13.36 -14.48
CA LYS A 10 -11.96 -12.51 -13.39
C LYS A 10 -12.85 -12.81 -12.19
N SER A 11 -12.25 -13.29 -11.13
CA SER A 11 -12.97 -13.76 -9.95
C SER A 11 -12.31 -13.26 -8.68
N ASP A 12 -13.12 -13.06 -7.65
CA ASP A 12 -12.71 -12.74 -6.30
C ASP A 12 -13.47 -13.63 -5.32
N TYR A 13 -12.83 -14.03 -4.21
CA TYR A 13 -13.48 -14.86 -3.18
C TYR A 13 -12.92 -14.58 -1.79
N SER A 14 -13.78 -14.80 -0.80
CA SER A 14 -13.42 -14.79 0.62
C SER A 14 -14.11 -15.94 1.33
N TRP A 15 -13.37 -16.67 2.17
CA TRP A 15 -13.95 -17.72 3.01
C TRP A 15 -14.84 -17.10 4.11
N ILE A 16 -16.05 -17.65 4.29
CA ILE A 16 -16.92 -17.34 5.42
C ILE A 16 -16.73 -18.40 6.50
N ASP A 17 -16.69 -19.66 6.09
CA ASP A 17 -16.43 -20.82 6.93
C ASP A 17 -15.83 -21.96 6.08
N HIS A 18 -15.64 -23.14 6.68
CA HIS A 18 -15.09 -24.30 5.98
C HIS A 18 -15.86 -24.68 4.70
N ASP A 19 -17.15 -24.42 4.63
CA ASP A 19 -18.04 -24.88 3.55
C ASP A 19 -18.68 -23.73 2.75
N THR A 20 -18.40 -22.48 3.09
CA THR A 20 -19.07 -21.33 2.49
C THR A 20 -18.09 -20.24 2.10
N ILE A 21 -18.28 -19.67 0.92
CA ILE A 21 -17.49 -18.53 0.43
C ILE A 21 -18.40 -17.38 -0.04
N TYR A 22 -17.90 -16.14 0.07
CA TYR A 22 -18.29 -15.07 -0.83
C TYR A 22 -17.57 -15.30 -2.15
N LEU A 23 -18.27 -15.11 -3.26
CA LEU A 23 -17.74 -15.28 -4.61
C LEU A 23 -18.25 -14.15 -5.52
N GLY A 24 -17.33 -13.46 -6.17
CA GLY A 24 -17.56 -12.62 -7.33
C GLY A 24 -16.96 -13.31 -8.55
N THR A 25 -17.74 -13.55 -9.59
CA THR A 25 -17.30 -14.18 -10.84
C THR A 25 -18.30 -13.90 -11.97
N ASP A 26 -18.06 -14.46 -13.14
CA ASP A 26 -19.04 -14.48 -14.23
C ASP A 26 -20.13 -15.56 -13.96
N PHE A 27 -21.29 -15.11 -13.53
CA PHE A 27 -22.51 -15.93 -13.35
C PHE A 27 -23.43 -15.89 -14.57
N GLY A 28 -22.98 -15.34 -15.69
CA GLY A 28 -23.79 -15.13 -16.88
C GLY A 28 -24.19 -13.67 -17.12
N PRO A 29 -25.10 -13.42 -18.08
CA PRO A 29 -25.44 -12.05 -18.51
C PRO A 29 -25.79 -11.13 -17.36
N GLY A 30 -25.13 -9.96 -17.30
CA GLY A 30 -25.33 -8.93 -16.29
C GLY A 30 -24.61 -9.14 -14.96
N SER A 31 -23.80 -10.19 -14.80
CA SER A 31 -23.04 -10.43 -13.58
C SER A 31 -21.66 -9.75 -13.54
N MET A 32 -21.25 -9.16 -14.68
CA MET A 32 -19.96 -8.46 -14.80
C MET A 32 -20.19 -6.97 -15.09
N THR A 33 -19.24 -6.14 -14.70
CA THR A 33 -19.19 -4.70 -15.01
C THR A 33 -18.74 -4.47 -16.46
N GLU A 34 -18.83 -3.20 -16.93
CA GLU A 34 -18.28 -2.79 -18.23
C GLU A 34 -16.78 -3.03 -18.36
N SER A 35 -16.04 -3.00 -17.23
CA SER A 35 -14.60 -3.30 -17.14
C SER A 35 -14.31 -4.81 -17.02
N SER A 36 -15.35 -5.66 -17.13
CA SER A 36 -15.26 -7.12 -17.03
C SER A 36 -14.72 -7.62 -15.69
N TYR A 37 -15.04 -6.94 -14.59
CA TYR A 37 -14.86 -7.39 -13.22
C TYR A 37 -16.20 -7.84 -12.62
N PRO A 38 -16.19 -8.59 -11.48
CA PRO A 38 -17.43 -8.99 -10.82
C PRO A 38 -18.31 -7.79 -10.45
N ARG A 39 -19.57 -7.82 -10.89
CA ARG A 39 -20.62 -6.86 -10.54
C ARG A 39 -21.46 -7.32 -9.35
N THR A 40 -21.42 -8.62 -9.06
CA THR A 40 -22.22 -9.24 -7.99
C THR A 40 -21.34 -10.03 -7.04
N VAL A 41 -21.64 -9.93 -5.74
CA VAL A 41 -21.15 -10.84 -4.70
C VAL A 41 -22.25 -11.83 -4.38
N ARG A 42 -21.92 -13.11 -4.43
CA ARG A 42 -22.84 -14.19 -4.06
C ARG A 42 -22.23 -15.08 -2.98
N ARG A 43 -23.10 -15.69 -2.20
CA ARG A 43 -22.69 -16.74 -1.25
C ARG A 43 -22.86 -18.08 -1.95
N LEU A 44 -21.79 -18.88 -1.94
CA LEU A 44 -21.76 -20.23 -2.51
C LEU A 44 -21.33 -21.22 -1.46
N ARG A 45 -22.08 -22.31 -1.31
CA ARG A 45 -21.76 -23.40 -0.40
C ARG A 45 -21.04 -24.52 -1.15
N ARG A 46 -20.15 -25.21 -0.46
CA ARG A 46 -19.43 -26.37 -0.99
C ARG A 46 -20.43 -27.42 -1.50
N GLY A 47 -20.18 -27.93 -2.71
CA GLY A 47 -21.04 -28.90 -3.38
C GLY A 47 -22.22 -28.30 -4.14
N GLU A 48 -22.49 -27.00 -4.03
CA GLU A 48 -23.48 -26.32 -4.86
C GLU A 48 -22.92 -25.94 -6.23
N SER A 49 -23.79 -25.89 -7.22
CA SER A 49 -23.46 -25.32 -8.54
C SER A 49 -23.53 -23.80 -8.49
N LEU A 50 -22.84 -23.10 -9.42
CA LEU A 50 -22.86 -21.64 -9.51
C LEU A 50 -24.27 -21.05 -9.63
N SER A 51 -25.20 -21.79 -10.25
CA SER A 51 -26.60 -21.36 -10.39
C SER A 51 -27.37 -21.33 -9.06
N GLN A 52 -26.87 -22.01 -8.03
CA GLN A 52 -27.48 -22.04 -6.69
C GLN A 52 -26.89 -20.93 -5.78
N ALA A 53 -25.85 -20.25 -6.23
CA ALA A 53 -25.22 -19.18 -5.45
C ALA A 53 -26.20 -18.04 -5.17
N THR A 54 -26.39 -17.70 -3.90
CA THR A 54 -27.32 -16.67 -3.43
C THR A 54 -26.75 -15.28 -3.57
N LEU A 55 -27.46 -14.37 -4.23
CA LEU A 55 -27.07 -12.96 -4.34
C LEU A 55 -27.02 -12.31 -2.95
N VAL A 56 -25.91 -11.64 -2.66
CA VAL A 56 -25.68 -10.87 -1.43
C VAL A 56 -25.70 -9.37 -1.72
N HIS A 57 -24.99 -8.96 -2.77
CA HIS A 57 -24.89 -7.56 -3.16
C HIS A 57 -24.60 -7.41 -4.66
N GLU A 58 -25.02 -6.28 -5.23
CA GLU A 58 -24.67 -5.91 -6.61
C GLU A 58 -24.44 -4.41 -6.75
N VAL A 59 -23.55 -4.04 -7.68
CA VAL A 59 -23.22 -2.65 -8.00
C VAL A 59 -23.65 -2.25 -9.41
N SER A 60 -23.50 -0.97 -9.76
CA SER A 60 -23.77 -0.47 -11.11
C SER A 60 -22.89 -1.16 -12.15
N PRO A 61 -23.37 -1.41 -13.38
CA PRO A 61 -22.51 -1.87 -14.48
C PRO A 61 -21.33 -0.93 -14.78
N SER A 62 -21.46 0.36 -14.47
CA SER A 62 -20.42 1.38 -14.67
C SER A 62 -19.37 1.44 -13.54
N ASP A 63 -19.62 0.80 -12.39
CA ASP A 63 -18.63 0.70 -11.32
C ASP A 63 -17.52 -0.26 -11.74
N LEU A 64 -16.36 -0.17 -11.07
CA LEU A 64 -15.22 -1.01 -11.41
C LEU A 64 -15.47 -2.48 -11.02
N SER A 65 -15.81 -2.73 -9.74
CA SER A 65 -16.04 -4.09 -9.21
C SER A 65 -16.72 -4.07 -7.85
N VAL A 66 -17.04 -5.26 -7.32
CA VAL A 66 -17.47 -5.44 -5.94
C VAL A 66 -16.84 -6.70 -5.36
N SER A 67 -16.45 -6.63 -4.07
CA SER A 67 -15.90 -7.75 -3.30
C SER A 67 -16.68 -7.98 -2.00
N GLY A 68 -16.86 -9.24 -1.63
CA GLY A 68 -17.39 -9.64 -0.32
C GLY A 68 -16.28 -10.21 0.54
N ILE A 69 -16.18 -9.77 1.78
CA ILE A 69 -15.10 -10.14 2.70
C ILE A 69 -15.71 -10.62 4.02
N HIS A 70 -15.22 -11.75 4.53
CA HIS A 70 -15.46 -12.17 5.91
C HIS A 70 -14.16 -12.03 6.69
N GLN A 71 -14.19 -11.27 7.79
CA GLN A 71 -13.07 -11.16 8.72
C GLN A 71 -13.21 -12.21 9.82
N HIS A 72 -12.15 -12.99 10.02
CA HIS A 72 -12.10 -14.11 10.98
C HIS A 72 -11.47 -13.74 12.33
N THR A 73 -11.13 -12.46 12.55
CA THR A 73 -10.50 -12.03 13.82
C THR A 73 -11.35 -12.46 15.02
N PRO A 74 -10.82 -13.30 15.92
CA PRO A 74 -11.60 -13.84 17.04
C PRO A 74 -12.23 -12.76 17.91
N GLY A 75 -13.56 -12.85 18.10
CA GLY A 75 -14.36 -11.86 18.84
C GLY A 75 -14.70 -10.59 18.06
N PHE A 76 -14.28 -10.48 16.81
CA PHE A 76 -14.54 -9.35 15.91
C PHE A 76 -14.92 -9.84 14.50
N GLU A 77 -15.48 -11.04 14.41
CA GLU A 77 -15.93 -11.60 13.16
C GLU A 77 -16.99 -10.71 12.52
N ARG A 78 -16.84 -10.41 11.24
CA ARG A 78 -17.75 -9.51 10.52
C ARG A 78 -17.72 -9.71 9.02
N ASP A 79 -18.85 -9.39 8.40
CA ASP A 79 -19.02 -9.39 6.95
C ASP A 79 -18.94 -7.97 6.40
N LEU A 80 -18.24 -7.81 5.29
CA LEU A 80 -18.06 -6.55 4.60
C LEU A 80 -18.36 -6.69 3.11
N ILE A 81 -18.85 -5.63 2.51
CA ILE A 81 -18.86 -5.42 1.07
C ILE A 81 -17.98 -4.22 0.74
N VAL A 82 -17.13 -4.36 -0.24
CA VAL A 82 -16.35 -3.25 -0.81
C VAL A 82 -16.81 -3.02 -2.24
N GLU A 83 -17.45 -1.87 -2.48
CA GLU A 83 -17.83 -1.40 -3.80
C GLU A 83 -16.69 -0.55 -4.37
N HIS A 84 -16.00 -0.99 -5.41
CA HIS A 84 -15.00 -0.19 -6.11
C HIS A 84 -15.69 0.63 -7.20
N LEU A 85 -15.79 1.93 -7.01
CA LEU A 85 -16.44 2.85 -7.95
C LEU A 85 -15.55 3.10 -9.17
N ASP A 86 -14.26 3.28 -8.92
CA ASP A 86 -13.20 3.41 -9.91
C ASP A 86 -11.85 2.98 -9.29
N PHE A 87 -10.74 3.36 -9.92
CA PHE A 87 -9.40 2.95 -9.51
C PHE A 87 -8.96 3.53 -8.14
N TYR A 88 -9.55 4.65 -7.71
CA TYR A 88 -9.16 5.37 -6.50
C TYR A 88 -10.30 5.57 -5.51
N ARG A 89 -11.52 5.15 -5.84
CA ARG A 89 -12.66 5.35 -4.97
C ARG A 89 -13.38 4.05 -4.68
N SER A 90 -13.68 3.84 -3.41
CA SER A 90 -14.43 2.69 -2.92
C SER A 90 -15.39 3.07 -1.81
N ARG A 91 -16.36 2.21 -1.54
CA ARG A 91 -17.28 2.29 -0.41
C ARG A 91 -17.23 0.99 0.36
N THR A 92 -17.08 1.08 1.66
CA THR A 92 -17.15 -0.07 2.55
C THR A 92 -18.50 -0.11 3.23
N LEU A 93 -19.20 -1.25 3.11
CA LEU A 93 -20.44 -1.53 3.82
C LEU A 93 -20.14 -2.63 4.84
N LEU A 94 -20.50 -2.38 6.08
CA LEU A 94 -20.44 -3.37 7.17
C LEU A 94 -21.83 -3.98 7.37
N PHE A 95 -21.92 -5.30 7.52
CA PHE A 95 -23.19 -5.92 7.93
C PHE A 95 -23.40 -5.74 9.43
N VAL A 96 -24.47 -5.01 9.78
CA VAL A 96 -24.93 -4.82 11.15
C VAL A 96 -26.34 -5.42 11.23
N ASP A 97 -26.56 -6.38 12.12
CA ASP A 97 -27.83 -7.12 12.24
C ASP A 97 -28.32 -7.68 10.89
N GLY A 98 -27.40 -8.15 10.05
CA GLY A 98 -27.70 -8.72 8.73
C GLY A 98 -28.05 -7.69 7.65
N GLN A 99 -27.93 -6.39 7.93
CA GLN A 99 -28.16 -5.32 6.97
C GLN A 99 -26.85 -4.60 6.60
N PRO A 100 -26.59 -4.30 5.31
CA PRO A 100 -25.40 -3.56 4.91
C PRO A 100 -25.52 -2.08 5.31
N VAL A 101 -24.62 -1.61 6.15
CA VAL A 101 -24.51 -0.22 6.61
C VAL A 101 -23.25 0.38 6.01
N ARG A 102 -23.39 1.40 5.18
CA ARG A 102 -22.24 2.11 4.62
C ARG A 102 -21.49 2.87 5.71
N LEU A 103 -20.16 2.69 5.78
CA LEU A 103 -19.32 3.52 6.60
C LEU A 103 -19.27 4.95 6.02
N ALA A 104 -19.57 5.94 6.87
CA ALA A 104 -19.68 7.36 6.46
C ALA A 104 -18.28 8.02 6.41
N VAL A 105 -17.41 7.51 5.54
CA VAL A 105 -16.06 8.03 5.25
C VAL A 105 -16.00 8.49 3.79
N PRO A 106 -14.98 9.28 3.37
CA PRO A 106 -14.81 9.67 1.96
C PRO A 106 -14.66 8.46 1.03
N ASP A 107 -15.23 8.55 -0.16
CA ASP A 107 -15.13 7.46 -1.16
C ASP A 107 -13.68 7.26 -1.66
N ASP A 108 -12.83 8.26 -1.53
CA ASP A 108 -11.40 8.21 -1.89
C ASP A 108 -10.48 7.86 -0.72
N ALA A 109 -11.02 7.39 0.39
CA ALA A 109 -10.24 6.93 1.52
C ALA A 109 -10.00 5.41 1.45
N ASP A 110 -8.77 4.99 1.75
CA ASP A 110 -8.49 3.60 2.07
C ASP A 110 -8.98 3.32 3.49
N VAL A 111 -9.68 2.19 3.65
CA VAL A 111 -10.37 1.82 4.89
C VAL A 111 -9.94 0.43 5.31
N SER A 112 -9.55 0.27 6.57
CA SER A 112 -9.35 -1.05 7.16
C SER A 112 -10.02 -1.16 8.52
N LEU A 113 -10.45 -2.37 8.87
CA LEU A 113 -11.02 -2.71 10.17
C LEU A 113 -10.12 -3.72 10.85
N ARG A 114 -9.73 -3.42 12.07
CA ARG A 114 -8.93 -4.34 12.87
C ARG A 114 -9.44 -4.33 14.32
N ARG A 115 -9.93 -5.48 14.80
CA ARG A 115 -10.57 -5.60 16.11
C ARG A 115 -11.61 -4.47 16.29
N GLU A 116 -11.50 -3.69 17.35
CA GLU A 116 -12.39 -2.54 17.61
C GLU A 116 -12.08 -1.29 16.78
N TRP A 117 -11.02 -1.28 15.96
CA TRP A 117 -10.56 -0.09 15.27
C TRP A 117 -11.06 0.00 13.83
N LEU A 118 -11.54 1.17 13.48
CA LEU A 118 -11.70 1.65 12.10
C LEU A 118 -10.52 2.57 11.78
N ILE A 119 -9.76 2.20 10.77
CA ILE A 119 -8.62 2.97 10.25
C ILE A 119 -9.03 3.60 8.93
N VAL A 120 -8.74 4.89 8.76
CA VAL A 120 -9.10 5.67 7.57
C VAL A 120 -7.89 6.45 7.07
N HIS A 121 -7.54 6.29 5.80
CA HIS A 121 -6.47 7.01 5.11
C HIS A 121 -7.07 7.79 3.93
N PRO A 122 -7.48 9.05 4.12
CA PRO A 122 -8.10 9.86 3.07
C PRO A 122 -7.06 10.34 2.05
N ARG A 123 -7.41 10.27 0.76
CA ARG A 123 -6.56 10.75 -0.34
C ARG A 123 -6.76 12.23 -0.65
N SER A 124 -7.82 12.84 -0.13
CA SER A 124 -8.10 14.30 -0.18
C SER A 124 -8.29 14.83 1.24
N ASP A 125 -8.22 16.15 1.39
CA ASP A 125 -8.49 16.80 2.66
C ASP A 125 -9.90 16.48 3.15
N TRP A 126 -10.01 16.03 4.38
CA TRP A 126 -11.26 15.61 4.99
C TRP A 126 -11.57 16.39 6.27
N THR A 127 -12.71 17.05 6.32
CA THR A 127 -13.19 17.69 7.56
C THR A 127 -14.14 16.73 8.28
N VAL A 128 -13.75 16.26 9.45
CA VAL A 128 -14.51 15.34 10.29
C VAL A 128 -14.45 15.79 11.75
N GLY A 129 -15.59 15.73 12.46
CA GLY A 129 -15.69 16.21 13.85
C GLY A 129 -15.31 17.68 14.02
N GLY A 130 -15.44 18.49 12.98
CA GLY A 130 -15.02 19.89 12.98
C GLY A 130 -13.51 20.12 12.83
N VAL A 131 -12.73 19.06 12.59
CA VAL A 131 -11.27 19.12 12.40
C VAL A 131 -10.91 18.77 10.96
N MET A 132 -10.09 19.61 10.32
CA MET A 132 -9.55 19.33 9.00
C MET A 132 -8.36 18.36 9.12
N ARG A 133 -8.45 17.24 8.42
CA ARG A 133 -7.43 16.21 8.30
C ARG A 133 -6.84 16.28 6.89
N PRO A 134 -5.54 16.51 6.72
CA PRO A 134 -4.95 16.63 5.40
C PRO A 134 -4.94 15.27 4.65
N ALA A 135 -4.96 15.35 3.34
CA ALA A 135 -4.76 14.22 2.45
C ALA A 135 -3.51 13.43 2.83
N GLY A 136 -3.60 12.10 2.90
CA GLY A 136 -2.49 11.23 3.31
C GLY A 136 -2.32 11.07 4.82
N SER A 137 -3.19 11.63 5.65
CA SER A 137 -3.22 11.33 7.10
C SER A 137 -3.69 9.89 7.35
N LEU A 138 -3.22 9.27 8.43
CA LEU A 138 -3.81 8.01 8.93
C LEU A 138 -4.56 8.29 10.22
N LEU A 139 -5.82 7.90 10.25
CA LEU A 139 -6.75 8.21 11.32
C LEU A 139 -7.33 6.92 11.90
N ALA A 140 -7.53 6.88 13.22
CA ALA A 140 -8.17 5.77 13.91
C ALA A 140 -9.35 6.23 14.75
N ILE A 141 -10.38 5.40 14.82
CA ILE A 141 -11.49 5.56 15.74
C ILE A 141 -12.02 4.18 16.15
N LYS A 142 -12.59 4.07 17.34
CA LYS A 142 -13.30 2.84 17.70
C LYS A 142 -14.56 2.69 16.85
N LEU A 143 -14.72 1.54 16.19
CA LEU A 143 -15.80 1.30 15.22
C LEU A 143 -17.18 1.50 15.83
N ASP A 144 -17.42 0.98 17.04
CA ASP A 144 -18.73 1.08 17.72
C ASP A 144 -19.07 2.55 18.01
N GLY A 145 -18.10 3.34 18.46
CA GLY A 145 -18.27 4.79 18.64
C GLY A 145 -18.61 5.47 17.33
N PHE A 146 -17.90 5.15 16.25
CA PHE A 146 -18.16 5.70 14.93
C PHE A 146 -19.56 5.37 14.41
N LEU A 147 -20.01 4.11 14.56
CA LEU A 147 -21.36 3.68 14.20
C LEU A 147 -22.43 4.38 15.05
N ALA A 148 -22.13 4.70 16.32
CA ALA A 148 -22.98 5.48 17.21
C ALA A 148 -22.96 6.98 16.95
N GLY A 149 -22.18 7.46 15.97
CA GLY A 149 -22.12 8.86 15.56
C GLY A 149 -20.92 9.64 16.10
N ASP A 150 -19.99 9.01 16.81
CA ASP A 150 -18.71 9.64 17.17
C ASP A 150 -17.88 9.97 15.91
N ARG A 151 -17.15 11.09 15.97
CA ARG A 151 -16.27 11.58 14.89
C ARG A 151 -14.93 12.07 15.45
N GLY A 152 -14.60 11.70 16.68
CA GLY A 152 -13.37 12.03 17.37
C GLY A 152 -12.20 11.14 16.97
N PHE A 153 -11.74 11.24 15.71
CA PHE A 153 -10.61 10.47 15.23
C PHE A 153 -9.28 10.83 15.89
N GLU A 154 -8.53 9.83 16.30
CA GLU A 154 -7.13 9.95 16.66
C GLU A 154 -6.27 10.02 15.40
N GLU A 155 -5.25 10.90 15.38
CA GLU A 155 -4.34 11.07 14.25
C GLU A 155 -3.10 10.21 14.46
N LEU A 156 -3.04 9.07 13.77
CA LEU A 156 -1.91 8.12 13.85
C LEU A 156 -0.72 8.60 13.03
N PHE A 157 -0.98 9.29 11.93
CA PHE A 157 0.05 9.89 11.08
C PHE A 157 -0.50 11.16 10.43
N ARG A 158 0.37 12.17 10.29
CA ARG A 158 0.14 13.39 9.55
C ARG A 158 1.29 13.58 8.56
N PRO A 159 1.03 13.70 7.25
CA PRO A 159 2.07 13.95 6.26
C PRO A 159 2.64 15.37 6.40
N ASP A 160 3.89 15.53 5.98
CA ASP A 160 4.54 16.83 5.83
C ASP A 160 5.26 16.92 4.47
N ALA A 161 6.08 17.95 4.28
CA ALA A 161 6.78 18.18 3.01
C ALA A 161 7.85 17.11 2.68
N HIS A 162 8.25 16.29 3.66
CA HIS A 162 9.33 15.32 3.56
C HIS A 162 8.90 13.90 3.89
N THR A 163 7.71 13.73 4.46
CA THR A 163 7.25 12.44 4.99
C THR A 163 5.88 12.08 4.46
N ALA A 164 5.77 10.91 3.84
CA ALA A 164 4.52 10.29 3.41
C ALA A 164 4.32 8.92 4.06
N LEU A 165 3.07 8.52 4.22
CA LEU A 165 2.70 7.15 4.57
C LEU A 165 2.68 6.31 3.29
N GLU A 166 3.39 5.19 3.32
CA GLU A 166 3.37 4.20 2.24
C GLU A 166 2.43 3.03 2.56
N ASP A 167 2.48 2.53 3.80
CA ASP A 167 1.66 1.38 4.22
C ASP A 167 1.52 1.31 5.74
N TRP A 168 0.61 0.44 6.22
CA TRP A 168 0.45 0.13 7.64
C TRP A 168 -0.01 -1.31 7.86
N ASP A 169 0.59 -1.99 8.85
CA ASP A 169 0.34 -3.38 9.17
C ASP A 169 0.14 -3.58 10.67
N PHE A 170 -0.92 -4.29 11.05
CA PHE A 170 -1.14 -4.67 12.43
C PHE A 170 -0.37 -5.94 12.79
N THR A 171 0.21 -5.95 13.98
CA THR A 171 0.56 -7.15 14.74
C THR A 171 -0.50 -7.40 15.82
N ASP A 172 -0.31 -8.38 16.68
CA ASP A 172 -1.27 -8.66 17.78
C ASP A 172 -1.49 -7.43 18.68
N SER A 173 -0.43 -6.75 19.09
CA SER A 173 -0.54 -5.63 20.04
C SER A 173 -0.31 -4.25 19.44
N CYS A 174 0.29 -4.12 18.27
CA CYS A 174 0.78 -2.86 17.73
C CYS A 174 0.39 -2.64 16.25
N LEU A 175 0.69 -1.44 15.78
CA LEU A 175 0.59 -1.03 14.38
C LEU A 175 1.98 -0.61 13.89
N ILE A 176 2.45 -1.18 12.81
CA ILE A 176 3.68 -0.77 12.13
C ILE A 176 3.31 0.16 10.98
N LEU A 177 3.88 1.36 10.95
CA LEU A 177 3.78 2.26 9.81
C LEU A 177 5.04 2.15 8.97
N THR A 178 4.87 1.98 7.68
CA THR A 178 5.92 2.16 6.67
C THR A 178 5.83 3.58 6.13
N LEU A 179 6.84 4.39 6.45
CA LEU A 179 6.92 5.80 6.04
C LEU A 179 8.02 5.97 4.99
N LEU A 180 7.81 6.90 4.08
CA LEU A 180 8.84 7.45 3.20
C LEU A 180 9.28 8.79 3.76
N VAL A 181 10.54 8.87 4.21
CA VAL A 181 11.18 10.13 4.64
C VAL A 181 12.19 10.50 3.58
N ASP A 182 11.91 11.57 2.83
CA ASP A 182 12.70 11.93 1.63
C ASP A 182 12.92 10.71 0.71
N VAL A 183 11.86 9.94 0.47
CA VAL A 183 11.84 8.73 -0.39
C VAL A 183 12.62 7.51 0.19
N ALA A 184 13.17 7.61 1.37
CA ALA A 184 13.79 6.46 2.07
C ALA A 184 12.81 5.82 3.06
N SER A 185 12.72 4.49 3.06
CA SER A 185 11.82 3.78 3.97
C SER A 185 12.25 3.91 5.43
N THR A 186 11.28 4.20 6.29
CA THR A 186 11.42 4.24 7.75
C THR A 186 10.23 3.53 8.37
N LEU A 187 10.46 2.64 9.33
CA LEU A 187 9.41 1.93 10.03
C LEU A 187 9.22 2.50 11.45
N VAL A 188 7.95 2.73 11.80
CA VAL A 188 7.55 3.27 13.11
C VAL A 188 6.47 2.37 13.70
N VAL A 189 6.63 2.02 14.97
CA VAL A 189 5.67 1.20 15.72
C VAL A 189 4.80 2.11 16.58
N LEU A 190 3.50 1.91 16.55
CA LEU A 190 2.51 2.58 17.38
C LEU A 190 1.83 1.56 18.30
N ASP A 191 1.73 1.89 19.58
CA ASP A 191 1.08 1.05 20.60
C ASP A 191 -0.28 1.63 21.00
N PRO A 192 -1.40 1.00 20.56
CA PRO A 192 -2.76 1.44 20.90
C PRO A 192 -3.02 1.47 22.40
N SER A 193 -2.40 0.58 23.17
CA SER A 193 -2.64 0.45 24.63
C SER A 193 -2.12 1.65 25.41
N THR A 194 -1.18 2.38 24.87
CA THR A 194 -0.55 3.57 25.46
C THR A 194 -0.98 4.89 24.80
N GLY A 195 -2.11 4.86 24.08
CA GLY A 195 -2.60 6.03 23.33
C GLY A 195 -1.77 6.31 22.07
N TRP A 196 -1.39 5.25 21.36
CA TRP A 196 -0.64 5.31 20.11
C TRP A 196 0.77 5.92 20.26
N SER A 197 1.43 5.63 21.39
CA SER A 197 2.83 6.06 21.58
C SER A 197 3.72 5.49 20.48
N ARG A 198 4.68 6.31 20.01
CA ARG A 198 5.50 6.01 18.84
C ARG A 198 6.92 5.58 19.24
N SER A 199 7.43 4.56 18.59
CA SER A 199 8.83 4.16 18.68
C SER A 199 9.40 3.78 17.31
N PRO A 200 10.70 4.06 17.01
CA PRO A 200 11.29 3.63 15.75
C PRO A 200 11.51 2.11 15.77
N LEU A 201 11.26 1.45 14.66
CA LEU A 201 11.70 0.08 14.43
C LEU A 201 13.16 0.11 13.95
N VAL A 202 14.08 -0.30 14.82
CA VAL A 202 15.52 -0.22 14.56
C VAL A 202 16.06 -1.41 13.75
N GLY A 203 17.21 -1.25 13.12
CA GLY A 203 17.88 -2.31 12.35
C GLY A 203 17.53 -2.34 10.86
N VAL A 204 16.72 -1.39 10.40
CA VAL A 204 16.37 -1.22 8.98
C VAL A 204 17.56 -0.57 8.25
N PRO A 205 18.00 -1.11 7.08
CA PRO A 205 19.09 -0.54 6.31
C PRO A 205 18.78 0.87 5.79
N ALA A 206 19.73 1.79 5.87
CA ALA A 206 19.57 3.14 5.32
C ALA A 206 19.52 3.14 3.77
N LEU A 207 18.86 4.14 3.16
CA LEU A 207 18.70 4.30 1.71
C LEU A 207 18.20 3.01 1.00
N SER A 208 17.34 2.27 1.69
CA SER A 208 16.74 1.03 1.20
C SER A 208 15.23 1.18 1.15
N THR A 209 14.61 0.37 0.34
CA THR A 209 13.18 0.10 0.39
C THR A 209 12.96 -1.03 1.38
N VAL A 210 12.16 -0.78 2.39
CA VAL A 210 11.76 -1.79 3.37
C VAL A 210 10.26 -1.69 3.60
N HIS A 211 9.58 -2.81 3.54
CA HIS A 211 8.15 -2.90 3.84
C HIS A 211 7.85 -4.21 4.57
N VAL A 212 6.77 -4.19 5.32
CA VAL A 212 6.22 -5.39 5.93
C VAL A 212 5.61 -6.25 4.83
N ILE A 213 5.92 -7.53 4.82
CA ILE A 213 5.38 -8.49 3.84
C ILE A 213 4.39 -9.46 4.47
N ASP A 214 4.46 -9.61 5.79
CA ASP A 214 3.54 -10.49 6.52
C ASP A 214 3.58 -10.20 8.02
N THR A 215 2.43 -10.40 8.67
CA THR A 215 2.24 -10.39 10.13
C THR A 215 1.19 -11.44 10.48
N ASP A 216 1.16 -11.88 11.73
CA ASP A 216 0.02 -12.61 12.29
C ASP A 216 -0.65 -11.77 13.38
N PRO A 217 -1.56 -10.86 12.98
CA PRO A 217 -2.11 -9.90 13.91
C PRO A 217 -3.10 -10.52 14.93
N ASP A 218 -3.46 -11.80 14.80
CA ASP A 218 -4.35 -12.49 15.74
C ASP A 218 -3.59 -13.26 16.82
N GLU A 219 -2.31 -13.64 16.57
CA GLU A 219 -1.59 -14.55 17.45
C GLU A 219 -0.27 -14.00 17.98
N SER A 220 0.38 -13.02 17.29
CA SER A 220 1.73 -12.60 17.68
C SER A 220 2.14 -11.19 17.23
N ASP A 221 3.18 -10.67 17.86
CA ASP A 221 3.89 -9.46 17.44
C ASP A 221 5.06 -9.76 16.49
N GLU A 222 5.01 -10.93 15.86
CA GLU A 222 5.95 -11.29 14.81
C GLU A 222 5.64 -10.51 13.51
N PHE A 223 6.70 -10.08 12.84
CA PHE A 223 6.61 -9.43 11.54
C PHE A 223 7.72 -9.90 10.61
N TRP A 224 7.43 -9.87 9.34
CA TRP A 224 8.35 -10.20 8.26
C TRP A 224 8.56 -8.98 7.39
N LEU A 225 9.82 -8.69 7.07
CA LEU A 225 10.18 -7.57 6.21
C LEU A 225 10.82 -8.06 4.92
N HIS A 226 10.52 -7.38 3.85
CA HIS A 226 11.34 -7.38 2.65
C HIS A 226 12.18 -6.11 2.63
N ALA A 227 13.49 -6.25 2.46
CA ALA A 227 14.42 -5.15 2.31
C ALA A 227 15.20 -5.29 1.01
N THR A 228 15.36 -4.20 0.28
CA THR A 228 16.15 -4.14 -0.95
C THR A 228 16.72 -2.73 -1.15
N GLY A 229 17.74 -2.60 -1.99
CA GLY A 229 18.31 -1.31 -2.35
C GLY A 229 19.14 -1.44 -3.62
N PHE A 230 19.59 -0.35 -4.21
CA PHE A 230 20.35 -0.40 -5.48
C PHE A 230 21.58 -1.31 -5.43
N THR A 231 22.22 -1.40 -4.28
CA THR A 231 23.42 -2.23 -4.03
C THR A 231 23.17 -3.38 -3.06
N THR A 232 21.95 -3.51 -2.54
CA THR A 232 21.58 -4.52 -1.55
C THR A 232 20.57 -5.49 -2.17
N PRO A 233 20.93 -6.77 -2.37
CA PRO A 233 19.99 -7.77 -2.89
C PRO A 233 18.74 -7.90 -2.03
N SER A 234 17.61 -8.29 -2.65
CA SER A 234 16.37 -8.60 -1.96
C SER A 234 16.61 -9.54 -0.79
N THR A 235 16.20 -9.13 0.39
CA THR A 235 16.45 -9.82 1.66
C THR A 235 15.16 -9.89 2.46
N VAL A 236 14.83 -11.09 2.93
CA VAL A 236 13.72 -11.32 3.86
C VAL A 236 14.28 -11.35 5.28
N LEU A 237 13.68 -10.54 6.14
CA LEU A 237 14.00 -10.47 7.55
C LEU A 237 12.78 -10.83 8.39
N ARG A 238 13.01 -11.33 9.59
CA ARG A 238 11.99 -11.66 10.57
C ARG A 238 12.34 -10.99 11.90
N GLY A 239 11.36 -10.38 12.52
CA GLY A 239 11.48 -9.78 13.84
C GLY A 239 10.27 -10.07 14.72
N VAL A 240 10.36 -9.72 16.00
CA VAL A 240 9.26 -9.70 16.95
C VAL A 240 9.32 -8.35 17.66
N LEU A 241 8.23 -7.62 17.75
CA LEU A 241 8.20 -6.33 18.43
C LEU A 241 8.62 -6.47 19.89
N GLY A 242 9.33 -5.47 20.40
CA GLY A 242 9.92 -5.54 21.73
C GLY A 242 11.25 -6.28 21.81
N SER A 243 11.66 -7.01 20.74
CA SER A 243 13.00 -7.61 20.62
C SER A 243 13.91 -6.71 19.77
N VAL A 244 15.20 -6.73 20.07
CA VAL A 244 16.22 -6.03 19.26
C VAL A 244 16.72 -6.88 18.10
N ASP A 245 16.31 -8.14 18.00
CA ASP A 245 16.82 -9.11 17.02
C ASP A 245 15.98 -9.09 15.73
N LEU A 246 16.45 -8.33 14.75
CA LEU A 246 15.98 -8.43 13.36
C LEU A 246 16.86 -9.43 12.61
N ARG A 247 16.31 -10.63 12.34
CA ARG A 247 17.06 -11.75 11.79
C ARG A 247 16.90 -11.87 10.29
N VAL A 248 18.01 -11.91 9.55
CA VAL A 248 18.01 -12.27 8.12
C VAL A 248 17.62 -13.75 7.98
N ILE A 249 16.57 -14.02 7.24
CA ILE A 249 16.08 -15.37 6.93
C ILE A 249 16.64 -15.85 5.60
N ARG A 250 16.57 -14.98 4.58
CA ARG A 250 17.05 -15.29 3.24
C ARG A 250 17.43 -14.03 2.47
N SER A 251 18.50 -14.10 1.69
CA SER A 251 18.86 -13.06 0.72
C SER A 251 19.04 -13.69 -0.66
N SER A 252 18.69 -12.91 -1.69
CA SER A 252 19.04 -13.26 -3.06
C SER A 252 20.56 -13.19 -3.24
N PRO A 253 21.17 -14.01 -4.14
CA PRO A 253 22.59 -13.91 -4.42
C PRO A 253 22.92 -12.53 -5.03
N PRO A 254 24.10 -11.98 -4.74
CA PRO A 254 24.57 -10.79 -5.43
C PRO A 254 24.95 -11.13 -6.88
N PHE A 255 24.48 -10.33 -7.84
CA PHE A 255 24.75 -10.54 -9.26
C PHE A 255 25.87 -9.63 -9.80
N PHE A 256 26.34 -8.67 -9.00
CA PHE A 256 27.47 -7.76 -9.32
C PHE A 256 28.20 -7.37 -8.04
N ASP A 257 29.43 -6.84 -8.18
CA ASP A 257 30.23 -6.37 -7.05
C ASP A 257 29.77 -4.99 -6.59
N ALA A 258 28.80 -4.97 -5.69
CA ALA A 258 28.21 -3.76 -5.13
C ALA A 258 29.20 -2.90 -4.33
N SER A 259 30.32 -3.48 -3.85
CA SER A 259 31.31 -2.76 -3.06
C SER A 259 32.03 -1.62 -3.82
N ARG A 260 31.94 -1.63 -5.14
CA ARG A 260 32.54 -0.64 -6.04
C ARG A 260 31.71 0.62 -6.22
N PHE A 261 30.45 0.62 -5.77
CA PHE A 261 29.49 1.69 -6.07
C PHE A 261 29.04 2.41 -4.82
N ASP A 262 28.73 3.70 -4.98
CA ASP A 262 28.06 4.53 -4.00
C ASP A 262 26.65 4.85 -4.46
N VAL A 263 25.74 4.95 -3.49
CA VAL A 263 24.37 5.43 -3.68
C VAL A 263 24.27 6.79 -3.01
N GLN A 264 23.87 7.79 -3.76
CA GLN A 264 23.68 9.15 -3.25
C GLN A 264 22.29 9.65 -3.61
N GLN A 265 21.68 10.42 -2.73
CA GLN A 265 20.44 11.13 -3.01
C GLN A 265 20.74 12.60 -3.26
N HIS A 266 20.13 13.14 -4.27
CA HIS A 266 20.26 14.54 -4.69
C HIS A 266 18.88 15.15 -4.96
N TRP A 267 18.88 16.47 -5.20
CA TRP A 267 17.68 17.23 -5.49
C TRP A 267 17.92 18.13 -6.71
N ALA A 268 17.02 18.06 -7.68
CA ALA A 268 16.95 19.00 -8.80
C ALA A 268 15.83 20.02 -8.58
N ALA A 269 15.88 21.13 -9.25
CA ALA A 269 14.78 22.10 -9.30
C ALA A 269 14.08 21.98 -10.65
N SER A 270 12.78 21.69 -10.63
CA SER A 270 11.91 21.73 -11.79
C SER A 270 11.67 23.18 -12.26
N ASP A 271 11.09 23.39 -13.43
CA ASP A 271 10.83 24.71 -14.01
C ASP A 271 9.99 25.62 -13.11
N ASP A 272 9.08 25.05 -12.33
CA ASP A 272 8.24 25.79 -11.37
C ASP A 272 8.89 25.97 -9.98
N GLY A 273 10.17 25.57 -9.82
CA GLY A 273 10.92 25.66 -8.57
C GLY A 273 10.67 24.50 -7.62
N THR A 274 9.83 23.53 -7.97
CA THR A 274 9.62 22.31 -7.15
C THR A 274 10.92 21.53 -7.04
N ARG A 275 11.28 21.15 -5.82
CA ARG A 275 12.45 20.29 -5.58
C ARG A 275 12.07 18.83 -5.82
N VAL A 276 12.77 18.20 -6.76
CA VAL A 276 12.56 16.81 -7.18
C VAL A 276 13.74 15.96 -6.70
N PRO A 277 13.54 14.95 -5.82
CA PRO A 277 14.61 14.08 -5.42
C PRO A 277 14.96 13.09 -6.52
N TYR A 278 16.23 12.70 -6.55
CA TYR A 278 16.70 11.60 -7.37
C TYR A 278 17.84 10.85 -6.70
N PHE A 279 17.92 9.57 -6.97
CA PHE A 279 19.05 8.74 -6.56
C PHE A 279 20.05 8.59 -7.70
N GLN A 280 21.33 8.64 -7.35
CA GLN A 280 22.43 8.36 -8.25
C GLN A 280 23.19 7.12 -7.73
N VAL A 281 23.44 6.17 -8.62
CA VAL A 281 24.29 5.01 -8.36
C VAL A 281 25.46 5.05 -9.33
N ALA A 282 26.65 5.13 -8.80
CA ALA A 282 27.87 5.30 -9.59
C ALA A 282 29.10 4.65 -8.93
N VAL A 283 30.14 4.47 -9.69
CA VAL A 283 31.45 4.04 -9.14
C VAL A 283 31.93 5.01 -8.06
N ARG A 284 32.53 4.50 -7.01
CA ARG A 284 33.12 5.32 -5.95
C ARG A 284 34.12 6.32 -6.50
N GLY A 285 34.00 7.58 -6.06
CA GLY A 285 34.87 8.66 -6.50
C GLY A 285 34.59 9.11 -7.95
N LEU A 286 33.35 8.92 -8.44
CA LEU A 286 32.93 9.42 -9.76
C LEU A 286 33.31 10.90 -9.95
N VAL A 287 33.96 11.21 -11.07
CA VAL A 287 34.25 12.58 -11.48
C VAL A 287 33.16 13.01 -12.47
N LEU A 288 32.50 14.14 -12.17
CA LEU A 288 31.43 14.69 -13.04
C LEU A 288 32.03 15.52 -14.19
N ASP A 289 32.65 14.86 -15.15
CA ASP A 289 33.32 15.46 -16.32
C ASP A 289 32.57 15.20 -17.65
N GLY A 290 31.39 14.57 -17.57
CA GLY A 290 30.57 14.23 -18.73
C GLY A 290 31.04 12.99 -19.51
N SER A 291 32.06 12.26 -19.02
CA SER A 291 32.58 11.07 -19.71
C SER A 291 31.81 9.79 -19.45
N HIS A 292 30.96 9.76 -18.42
CA HIS A 292 30.21 8.58 -18.01
C HIS A 292 28.82 8.53 -18.64
N PRO A 293 28.48 7.47 -19.39
CA PRO A 293 27.13 7.30 -19.91
C PRO A 293 26.15 7.12 -18.74
N THR A 294 25.03 7.86 -18.79
CA THR A 294 24.03 7.87 -17.71
C THR A 294 22.72 7.32 -18.20
N LEU A 295 22.16 6.35 -17.45
CA LEU A 295 20.80 5.84 -17.62
C LEU A 295 19.88 6.54 -16.61
N LEU A 296 19.06 7.46 -17.10
CA LEU A 296 18.05 8.15 -16.32
C LEU A 296 16.72 7.39 -16.41
N SER A 297 16.11 7.08 -15.27
CA SER A 297 14.83 6.38 -15.15
C SER A 297 13.89 7.16 -14.24
N GLY A 298 12.59 7.08 -14.51
CA GLY A 298 11.51 7.65 -13.68
C GLY A 298 10.17 7.13 -14.15
N TYR A 299 9.12 7.38 -13.40
CA TYR A 299 7.76 6.92 -13.74
C TYR A 299 6.72 8.04 -13.64
N GLY A 300 6.47 8.57 -12.44
CA GLY A 300 5.56 9.69 -12.20
C GLY A 300 4.12 9.38 -12.61
N GLY A 301 3.56 8.26 -12.18
CA GLY A 301 2.18 7.89 -12.51
C GLY A 301 1.54 6.99 -11.47
N PHE A 302 0.20 6.99 -11.44
CA PHE A 302 -0.65 6.12 -10.62
C PHE A 302 -0.37 6.14 -9.11
N GLN A 303 0.25 7.21 -8.60
CA GLN A 303 0.73 7.29 -7.21
C GLN A 303 1.69 6.15 -6.83
N ALA A 304 2.35 5.54 -7.81
CA ALA A 304 3.31 4.48 -7.57
C ALA A 304 4.68 5.09 -7.26
N SER A 305 5.15 4.93 -6.03
CA SER A 305 6.47 5.36 -5.59
C SER A 305 7.56 4.55 -6.28
N ARG A 306 8.58 5.23 -6.82
CA ARG A 306 9.78 4.59 -7.37
C ARG A 306 10.87 4.61 -6.33
N LEU A 307 11.11 3.48 -5.70
CA LEU A 307 12.00 3.34 -4.56
C LEU A 307 13.30 2.61 -4.95
N PRO A 308 14.36 2.71 -4.13
CA PRO A 308 15.58 1.94 -4.31
C PRO A 308 15.31 0.44 -4.43
N GLU A 309 15.74 -0.18 -5.54
CA GLU A 309 15.52 -1.60 -5.81
C GLU A 309 16.78 -2.24 -6.41
N TYR A 310 17.08 -3.49 -6.01
CA TYR A 310 18.19 -4.25 -6.54
C TYR A 310 17.89 -4.75 -7.95
N SER A 311 18.73 -4.35 -8.91
CA SER A 311 18.67 -4.87 -10.26
C SER A 311 20.01 -5.48 -10.67
N GLY A 312 20.07 -6.80 -10.72
CA GLY A 312 21.24 -7.52 -11.21
C GLY A 312 21.58 -7.16 -12.67
N ILE A 313 20.57 -6.83 -13.47
CA ILE A 313 20.77 -6.42 -14.88
C ILE A 313 21.44 -5.05 -14.93
N VAL A 314 20.92 -4.06 -14.21
CA VAL A 314 21.52 -2.71 -14.13
C VAL A 314 22.94 -2.81 -13.56
N GLY A 315 23.15 -3.56 -12.49
CA GLY A 315 24.47 -3.77 -11.90
C GLY A 315 25.47 -4.36 -12.87
N ARG A 316 25.11 -5.51 -13.45
CA ARG A 316 26.04 -6.29 -14.29
C ARG A 316 26.26 -5.72 -15.69
N ALA A 317 25.17 -5.27 -16.32
CA ALA A 317 25.25 -4.83 -17.72
C ALA A 317 25.53 -3.33 -17.89
N TRP A 318 25.34 -2.53 -16.85
CA TRP A 318 25.49 -1.09 -16.91
C TRP A 318 26.55 -0.54 -15.95
N LEU A 319 26.35 -0.71 -14.64
CA LEU A 319 27.25 -0.13 -13.62
C LEU A 319 28.67 -0.71 -13.70
N GLU A 320 28.82 -2.04 -13.81
CA GLU A 320 30.15 -2.66 -13.95
C GLU A 320 30.89 -2.28 -15.23
N ARG A 321 30.19 -1.72 -16.22
CA ARG A 321 30.78 -1.20 -17.47
C ARG A 321 31.05 0.29 -17.43
N GLY A 322 30.98 0.93 -16.25
CA GLY A 322 31.28 2.34 -16.04
C GLY A 322 30.11 3.30 -16.27
N GLY A 323 28.88 2.77 -16.43
CA GLY A 323 27.68 3.60 -16.50
C GLY A 323 27.23 4.12 -15.14
N VAL A 324 26.49 5.22 -15.16
CA VAL A 324 25.80 5.81 -14.01
C VAL A 324 24.32 5.49 -14.14
N PHE A 325 23.65 5.11 -13.03
CA PHE A 325 22.20 4.94 -12.99
C PHE A 325 21.58 6.05 -12.15
N VAL A 326 20.54 6.68 -12.66
CA VAL A 326 19.78 7.73 -11.95
C VAL A 326 18.32 7.36 -11.94
N LEU A 327 17.71 7.38 -10.76
CA LEU A 327 16.27 7.21 -10.56
C LEU A 327 15.67 8.53 -10.09
N ALA A 328 14.85 9.16 -10.93
CA ALA A 328 14.14 10.41 -10.62
C ALA A 328 12.76 10.13 -10.03
N ASN A 329 12.46 10.75 -8.89
CA ASN A 329 11.21 10.62 -8.14
C ASN A 329 10.27 11.77 -8.51
N ILE A 330 9.81 11.77 -9.77
CA ILE A 330 9.04 12.86 -10.38
C ILE A 330 7.58 12.87 -9.88
N ARG A 331 6.96 14.06 -9.94
CA ARG A 331 5.54 14.24 -9.61
C ARG A 331 4.64 13.32 -10.44
N GLY A 332 3.54 12.88 -9.82
CA GLY A 332 2.63 11.86 -10.34
C GLY A 332 2.84 10.49 -9.69
N GLY A 333 3.99 10.26 -9.03
CA GLY A 333 4.25 9.13 -8.15
C GLY A 333 3.64 9.30 -6.76
N GLY A 334 3.98 8.41 -5.82
CA GLY A 334 3.49 8.39 -4.43
C GLY A 334 4.48 8.91 -3.40
N GLU A 335 5.69 9.25 -3.79
CA GLU A 335 6.86 9.48 -2.93
C GLU A 335 6.62 10.50 -1.80
N PHE A 336 5.75 11.48 -2.03
CA PHE A 336 5.31 12.47 -1.05
C PHE A 336 3.79 12.46 -0.86
N GLY A 337 3.17 11.29 -1.04
CA GLY A 337 1.76 11.06 -0.81
C GLY A 337 0.83 11.60 -1.91
N PRO A 338 -0.50 11.70 -1.62
CA PRO A 338 -1.51 12.05 -2.62
C PRO A 338 -1.30 13.41 -3.29
N GLY A 339 -0.73 14.39 -2.58
CA GLY A 339 -0.42 15.72 -3.11
C GLY A 339 0.61 15.68 -4.24
N TRP A 340 1.65 14.84 -4.12
CA TRP A 340 2.66 14.63 -5.15
C TRP A 340 2.08 14.01 -6.41
N HIS A 341 1.17 13.06 -6.23
CA HIS A 341 0.45 12.44 -7.32
C HIS A 341 -0.46 13.42 -8.06
N THR A 342 -1.33 14.13 -7.33
CA THR A 342 -2.32 15.03 -7.94
C THR A 342 -1.69 16.25 -8.60
N ALA A 343 -0.49 16.68 -8.17
CA ALA A 343 0.25 17.80 -8.73
C ALA A 343 0.60 17.62 -10.21
N ALA A 344 0.64 16.38 -10.73
CA ALA A 344 0.94 16.08 -12.15
C ALA A 344 -0.18 15.27 -12.84
N LEU A 345 -1.45 15.48 -12.44
CA LEU A 345 -2.60 14.84 -13.09
C LEU A 345 -3.23 15.72 -14.17
N LYS A 346 -3.83 15.06 -15.17
CA LYS A 346 -4.64 15.68 -16.24
C LYS A 346 -3.90 16.83 -16.92
N GLN A 347 -4.44 18.07 -16.85
CA GLN A 347 -3.84 19.27 -17.42
C GLN A 347 -2.46 19.63 -16.84
N ASN A 348 -2.15 19.12 -15.65
CA ASN A 348 -0.86 19.33 -14.99
C ASN A 348 0.19 18.27 -15.36
N ARG A 349 -0.14 17.31 -16.23
CA ARG A 349 0.79 16.24 -16.65
C ARG A 349 2.14 16.75 -17.18
N PRO A 350 2.25 17.89 -17.86
CA PRO A 350 3.54 18.46 -18.28
C PRO A 350 4.55 18.59 -17.13
N ARG A 351 4.13 18.88 -15.91
CA ARG A 351 5.03 19.00 -14.74
C ARG A 351 5.86 17.74 -14.47
N ALA A 352 5.31 16.54 -14.74
CA ALA A 352 6.09 15.31 -14.61
C ALA A 352 7.20 15.21 -15.65
N TYR A 353 7.03 15.80 -16.83
CA TYR A 353 8.06 15.85 -17.86
C TYR A 353 9.09 16.93 -17.57
N GLU A 354 8.67 18.07 -17.01
CA GLU A 354 9.54 19.16 -16.55
C GLU A 354 10.42 18.67 -15.37
N ASP A 355 9.86 17.86 -14.46
CA ASP A 355 10.61 17.22 -13.38
C ASP A 355 11.69 16.25 -13.89
N PHE A 356 11.48 15.66 -15.05
CA PHE A 356 12.36 14.65 -15.63
C PHE A 356 13.44 15.25 -16.54
N ALA A 357 13.25 16.48 -17.04
CA ALA A 357 14.15 17.16 -17.96
C ALA A 357 15.33 17.82 -17.22
#